data_38b45273fffbdc73998ef2bed7f0dbeb
#
_entry.id   38b45273fffbdc73998ef2bed7f0dbeb
#
_cell.length_a   1.000
_cell.length_b   1.000
_cell.length_c   1.000
_cell.angle_alpha   90.00
_cell.angle_beta   90.00
_cell.angle_gamma   90.00
#
_symmetry.space_group_name_H-M   'P 1'
#
loop_
_entity.id
_entity.type
_entity.pdbx_description
1 polymer ?
#
loop_
_entity_poly.entity_id
_entity_poly.type
_entity_poly.pdbx_seq_one_letter_code
_entity_poly.pdbx_strand_id
1 'polypeptide(L)'
;MEEPAFHTIPDGPNSFRRIAHRFTAGQGPALVFLPGYMSDMNGGKATAVFAWAQAQGRACLLLDYSGCGESSGEFADGTLTRWSAEVVALIAAKCDGPVILIGSSMGGWLMLLVALRLGEQVVGLIGVAAAPDFTEWGVTEPHKTMLARGETVFEDNPYGPEPTPTHPGFWADAQRQRLLGSTIPLDCPVRLLHGQADGDVPCQISLELAAALHSTDVQVTLIKDGDHRLSREADIALLLRTVAALADQVS
;
A
#
# COMPACT_ATOMS: atom_id res chain seq x y z
N MET A 1 4.88 -21.41 1.49
CA MET A 1 3.91 -20.64 2.30
C MET A 1 2.59 -21.38 2.27
N GLU A 2 1.79 -21.26 3.32
CA GLU A 2 0.45 -21.87 3.39
C GLU A 2 -0.48 -21.26 2.33
N GLU A 3 -1.50 -22.04 1.92
CA GLU A 3 -2.56 -21.54 1.02
C GLU A 3 -3.28 -20.34 1.67
N PRO A 4 -3.71 -19.33 0.88
CA PRO A 4 -4.42 -18.19 1.43
C PRO A 4 -5.81 -18.59 1.92
N ALA A 5 -6.25 -17.92 2.99
CA ALA A 5 -7.63 -17.89 3.39
C ALA A 5 -8.39 -16.82 2.60
N PHE A 6 -9.73 -16.89 2.62
CA PHE A 6 -10.58 -15.93 1.92
C PHE A 6 -11.55 -15.26 2.87
N HIS A 7 -11.68 -13.94 2.76
CA HIS A 7 -12.72 -13.16 3.42
C HIS A 7 -13.74 -12.70 2.38
N THR A 8 -15.03 -12.88 2.69
CA THR A 8 -16.12 -12.52 1.78
C THR A 8 -16.67 -11.15 2.13
N ILE A 9 -16.65 -10.23 1.17
CA ILE A 9 -17.16 -8.86 1.31
C ILE A 9 -18.37 -8.70 0.39
N PRO A 10 -19.52 -8.16 0.87
CA PRO A 10 -20.66 -7.85 0.00
C PRO A 10 -20.29 -6.89 -1.12
N ASP A 11 -20.79 -7.14 -2.33
CA ASP A 11 -20.58 -6.31 -3.53
C ASP A 11 -21.90 -5.97 -4.24
N GLY A 12 -22.95 -5.77 -3.46
CA GLY A 12 -24.30 -5.53 -3.91
C GLY A 12 -25.31 -6.52 -3.32
N PRO A 13 -26.58 -6.46 -3.70
CA PRO A 13 -27.66 -7.21 -3.05
C PRO A 13 -27.49 -8.74 -3.07
N ASN A 14 -26.82 -9.29 -4.10
CA ASN A 14 -26.63 -10.74 -4.26
C ASN A 14 -25.24 -11.08 -4.80
N SER A 15 -24.27 -10.18 -4.64
CA SER A 15 -22.91 -10.34 -5.13
C SER A 15 -21.91 -10.21 -3.99
N PHE A 16 -20.82 -10.98 -4.09
CA PHE A 16 -19.77 -11.01 -3.08
C PHE A 16 -18.41 -11.05 -3.76
N ARG A 17 -17.43 -10.38 -3.16
CA ARG A 17 -16.01 -10.51 -3.49
C ARG A 17 -15.33 -11.40 -2.46
N ARG A 18 -14.46 -12.27 -2.93
CA ARG A 18 -13.59 -13.09 -2.09
C ARG A 18 -12.20 -12.47 -2.09
N ILE A 19 -11.77 -11.99 -0.96
CA ILE A 19 -10.47 -11.33 -0.76
C ILE A 19 -9.51 -12.34 -0.14
N ALA A 20 -8.47 -12.69 -0.90
CA ALA A 20 -7.41 -13.58 -0.46
C ALA A 20 -6.53 -12.88 0.57
N HIS A 21 -6.16 -13.59 1.63
CA HIS A 21 -5.31 -13.06 2.68
C HIS A 21 -4.53 -14.15 3.39
N ARG A 22 -3.43 -13.77 4.03
CA ARG A 22 -2.71 -14.58 5.02
C ARG A 22 -2.69 -13.82 6.34
N PHE A 23 -2.93 -14.51 7.41
CA PHE A 23 -2.92 -13.92 8.74
C PHE A 23 -2.15 -14.82 9.71
N THR A 24 -1.23 -14.22 10.45
CA THR A 24 -0.63 -14.87 11.62
C THR A 24 -1.04 -14.09 12.87
N ALA A 25 -1.52 -14.82 13.88
CA ALA A 25 -1.83 -14.22 15.18
C ALA A 25 -0.54 -13.95 15.96
N GLY A 26 -0.57 -12.97 16.86
CA GLY A 26 0.58 -12.61 17.66
C GLY A 26 0.28 -11.48 18.64
N GLN A 27 1.31 -10.91 19.25
CA GLN A 27 1.20 -9.82 20.22
C GLN A 27 1.54 -8.46 19.58
N GLY A 28 1.14 -7.38 20.28
CA GLY A 28 1.38 -5.99 19.87
C GLY A 28 0.49 -5.55 18.72
N PRO A 29 0.73 -4.35 18.17
CA PRO A 29 0.02 -3.87 16.98
C PRO A 29 0.19 -4.83 15.80
N ALA A 30 -0.92 -5.13 15.10
CA ALA A 30 -0.87 -6.01 13.94
C ALA A 30 -0.22 -5.29 12.74
N LEU A 31 0.71 -5.94 12.08
CA LEU A 31 1.32 -5.44 10.85
C LEU A 31 0.40 -5.73 9.68
N VAL A 32 0.06 -4.73 8.87
CA VAL A 32 -0.78 -4.90 7.67
C VAL A 32 0.01 -4.42 6.46
N PHE A 33 0.32 -5.33 5.55
CA PHE A 33 1.09 -4.99 4.34
C PHE A 33 0.16 -4.76 3.15
N LEU A 34 0.33 -3.61 2.50
CA LEU A 34 -0.45 -3.14 1.35
C LEU A 34 0.43 -3.16 0.09
N PRO A 35 0.18 -4.09 -0.85
CA PRO A 35 0.94 -4.20 -2.09
C PRO A 35 0.81 -2.97 -3.01
N GLY A 36 1.72 -2.85 -3.98
CA GLY A 36 1.67 -1.84 -5.02
C GLY A 36 0.68 -2.16 -6.14
N TYR A 37 0.64 -1.29 -7.14
CA TYR A 37 -0.19 -1.46 -8.34
C TYR A 37 0.21 -2.72 -9.09
N MET A 38 -0.75 -3.54 -9.50
CA MET A 38 -0.54 -4.86 -10.15
C MET A 38 0.37 -5.83 -9.36
N SER A 39 0.47 -5.63 -8.05
CA SER A 39 1.23 -6.51 -7.17
C SER A 39 0.30 -7.32 -6.27
N ASP A 40 0.85 -8.34 -5.64
CA ASP A 40 0.14 -9.25 -4.75
C ASP A 40 0.88 -9.48 -3.42
N MET A 41 0.26 -10.22 -2.52
CA MET A 41 0.79 -10.57 -1.20
C MET A 41 1.99 -11.55 -1.22
N ASN A 42 2.35 -12.10 -2.40
CA ASN A 42 3.50 -12.99 -2.56
C ASN A 42 4.80 -12.23 -2.86
N GLY A 43 4.74 -10.91 -3.01
CA GLY A 43 5.91 -10.06 -3.24
C GLY A 43 6.95 -10.19 -2.14
N GLY A 44 8.24 -10.06 -2.49
CA GLY A 44 9.36 -10.31 -1.58
C GLY A 44 9.32 -9.48 -0.28
N LYS A 45 8.90 -8.21 -0.34
CA LYS A 45 8.74 -7.36 0.86
C LYS A 45 7.62 -7.88 1.79
N ALA A 46 6.46 -8.22 1.21
CA ALA A 46 5.31 -8.71 1.96
C ALA A 46 5.64 -10.02 2.68
N THR A 47 6.22 -10.97 1.95
CA THR A 47 6.60 -12.28 2.49
C THR A 47 7.72 -12.18 3.54
N ALA A 48 8.68 -11.25 3.37
CA ALA A 48 9.71 -11.01 4.36
C ALA A 48 9.15 -10.43 5.68
N VAL A 49 8.24 -9.45 5.58
CA VAL A 49 7.56 -8.89 6.77
C VAL A 49 6.73 -9.96 7.47
N PHE A 50 6.00 -10.79 6.73
CA PHE A 50 5.19 -11.87 7.30
C PHE A 50 6.04 -12.91 8.03
N ALA A 51 7.12 -13.39 7.39
CA ALA A 51 8.04 -14.35 7.99
C ALA A 51 8.72 -13.77 9.25
N TRP A 52 9.12 -12.49 9.21
CA TRP A 52 9.68 -11.79 10.37
C TRP A 52 8.64 -11.72 11.50
N ALA A 53 7.40 -11.34 11.21
CA ALA A 53 6.34 -11.25 12.20
C ALA A 53 6.09 -12.60 12.88
N GLN A 54 6.01 -13.69 12.11
CA GLN A 54 5.89 -15.05 12.64
C GLN A 54 7.06 -15.40 13.58
N ALA A 55 8.29 -15.10 13.17
CA ALA A 55 9.47 -15.36 13.98
C ALA A 55 9.52 -14.54 15.28
N GLN A 56 8.91 -13.36 15.28
CA GLN A 56 8.82 -12.47 16.47
C GLN A 56 7.53 -12.67 17.29
N GLY A 57 6.64 -13.60 16.90
CA GLY A 57 5.36 -13.80 17.58
C GLY A 57 4.42 -12.59 17.48
N ARG A 58 4.52 -11.78 16.42
CA ARG A 58 3.67 -10.61 16.15
C ARG A 58 2.54 -10.95 15.19
N ALA A 59 1.39 -10.29 15.35
CA ALA A 59 0.30 -10.41 14.37
C ALA A 59 0.66 -9.73 13.04
N CYS A 60 0.33 -10.40 11.93
CA CYS A 60 0.56 -9.84 10.60
C CYS A 60 -0.53 -10.28 9.62
N LEU A 61 -1.01 -9.33 8.80
CA LEU A 61 -1.98 -9.52 7.74
C LEU A 61 -1.37 -9.14 6.40
N LEU A 62 -1.40 -10.07 5.46
CA LEU A 62 -1.17 -9.85 4.03
C LEU A 62 -2.49 -10.02 3.29
N LEU A 63 -2.67 -9.32 2.19
CA LEU A 63 -3.89 -9.44 1.37
C LEU A 63 -3.60 -9.14 -0.10
N ASP A 64 -4.47 -9.67 -0.95
CA ASP A 64 -4.62 -9.26 -2.34
C ASP A 64 -5.89 -8.43 -2.48
N TYR A 65 -5.82 -7.29 -3.16
CA TYR A 65 -7.03 -6.52 -3.49
C TYR A 65 -7.90 -7.27 -4.50
N SER A 66 -9.19 -6.95 -4.58
CA SER A 66 -10.04 -7.52 -5.64
C SER A 66 -9.45 -7.25 -7.02
N GLY A 67 -9.44 -8.28 -7.87
CA GLY A 67 -8.82 -8.26 -9.20
C GLY A 67 -7.29 -8.41 -9.21
N CYS A 68 -6.65 -8.64 -8.04
CA CYS A 68 -5.22 -8.89 -7.91
C CYS A 68 -4.96 -10.26 -7.28
N GLY A 69 -3.82 -10.87 -7.61
CA GLY A 69 -3.37 -12.13 -7.02
C GLY A 69 -4.43 -13.22 -7.05
N GLU A 70 -4.78 -13.75 -5.87
CA GLU A 70 -5.76 -14.82 -5.71
C GLU A 70 -7.18 -14.31 -5.34
N SER A 71 -7.36 -13.00 -5.21
CA SER A 71 -8.67 -12.39 -4.96
C SER A 71 -9.56 -12.42 -6.19
N SER A 72 -10.87 -12.55 -5.98
CA SER A 72 -11.84 -12.51 -7.07
C SER A 72 -12.03 -11.10 -7.64
N GLY A 73 -12.60 -11.03 -8.85
CA GLY A 73 -12.89 -9.78 -9.55
C GLY A 73 -11.94 -9.51 -10.69
N GLU A 74 -12.18 -8.41 -11.40
CA GLU A 74 -11.34 -7.97 -12.51
C GLU A 74 -10.51 -6.76 -12.06
N PHE A 75 -9.25 -6.71 -12.45
CA PHE A 75 -8.36 -5.58 -12.14
C PHE A 75 -8.91 -4.25 -12.65
N ALA A 76 -9.59 -4.28 -13.80
CA ALA A 76 -10.22 -3.12 -14.43
C ALA A 76 -11.31 -2.45 -13.56
N ASP A 77 -11.92 -3.21 -12.63
CA ASP A 77 -12.93 -2.71 -11.69
C ASP A 77 -12.31 -2.14 -10.40
N GLY A 78 -11.00 -2.24 -10.25
CA GLY A 78 -10.26 -1.78 -9.10
C GLY A 78 -10.26 -0.26 -8.96
N THR A 79 -10.42 0.24 -7.74
CA THR A 79 -10.31 1.66 -7.39
C THR A 79 -9.70 1.81 -6.00
N LEU A 80 -9.10 2.96 -5.71
CA LEU A 80 -8.58 3.25 -4.37
C LEU A 80 -9.69 3.21 -3.31
N THR A 81 -10.89 3.71 -3.64
CA THR A 81 -12.07 3.64 -2.76
C THR A 81 -12.45 2.20 -2.44
N ARG A 82 -12.52 1.33 -3.46
CA ARG A 82 -12.86 -0.09 -3.31
C ARG A 82 -11.81 -0.82 -2.48
N TRP A 83 -10.55 -0.74 -2.88
CA TRP A 83 -9.45 -1.44 -2.24
C TRP A 83 -9.21 -1.00 -0.80
N SER A 84 -9.31 0.31 -0.51
CA SER A 84 -9.22 0.78 0.88
C SER A 84 -10.39 0.28 1.76
N ALA A 85 -11.61 0.12 1.20
CA ALA A 85 -12.73 -0.46 1.94
C ALA A 85 -12.51 -1.97 2.22
N GLU A 86 -11.91 -2.71 1.30
CA GLU A 86 -11.52 -4.12 1.48
C GLU A 86 -10.48 -4.29 2.59
N VAL A 87 -9.47 -3.43 2.60
CA VAL A 87 -8.45 -3.42 3.68
C VAL A 87 -9.09 -3.15 5.04
N VAL A 88 -9.96 -2.13 5.14
CA VAL A 88 -10.67 -1.82 6.39
C VAL A 88 -11.52 -3.00 6.86
N ALA A 89 -12.25 -3.65 5.94
CA ALA A 89 -13.08 -4.81 6.28
C ALA A 89 -12.23 -6.00 6.77
N LEU A 90 -11.08 -6.26 6.16
CA LEU A 90 -10.16 -7.31 6.60
C LEU A 90 -9.53 -7.00 7.96
N ILE A 91 -9.10 -5.75 8.19
CA ILE A 91 -8.58 -5.31 9.49
C ILE A 91 -9.64 -5.53 10.58
N ALA A 92 -10.88 -5.09 10.33
CA ALA A 92 -11.98 -5.28 11.27
C ALA A 92 -12.30 -6.76 11.57
N ALA A 93 -12.06 -7.64 10.60
CA ALA A 93 -12.33 -9.08 10.74
C ALA A 93 -11.18 -9.87 11.39
N LYS A 94 -9.93 -9.36 11.38
CA LYS A 94 -8.72 -10.11 11.74
C LYS A 94 -7.88 -9.48 12.84
N CYS A 95 -8.01 -8.17 13.07
CA CYS A 95 -7.16 -7.41 13.97
C CYS A 95 -8.02 -6.76 15.07
N ASP A 96 -7.97 -7.31 16.29
CA ASP A 96 -8.78 -6.84 17.43
C ASP A 96 -8.20 -5.58 18.12
N GLY A 97 -7.06 -5.06 17.67
CA GLY A 97 -6.35 -3.97 18.34
C GLY A 97 -5.73 -2.95 17.37
N PRO A 98 -4.74 -2.21 17.85
CA PRO A 98 -4.02 -1.26 17.02
C PRO A 98 -3.28 -1.93 15.85
N VAL A 99 -3.07 -1.18 14.76
CA VAL A 99 -2.38 -1.66 13.58
C VAL A 99 -1.25 -0.71 13.15
N ILE A 100 -0.21 -1.29 12.56
CA ILE A 100 0.82 -0.57 11.80
C ILE A 100 0.59 -0.92 10.32
N LEU A 101 0.36 0.10 9.50
CA LEU A 101 0.20 -0.10 8.05
C LEU A 101 1.55 0.06 7.34
N ILE A 102 1.84 -0.87 6.44
CA ILE A 102 3.06 -0.89 5.62
C ILE A 102 2.64 -0.85 4.17
N GLY A 103 2.88 0.24 3.47
CA GLY A 103 2.45 0.43 2.08
C GLY A 103 3.62 0.56 1.12
N SER A 104 3.60 -0.21 0.02
CA SER A 104 4.61 -0.13 -1.03
C SER A 104 4.03 0.51 -2.29
N SER A 105 4.68 1.55 -2.84
CA SER A 105 4.24 2.24 -4.06
C SER A 105 2.79 2.75 -3.93
N MET A 106 1.86 2.36 -4.82
CA MET A 106 0.41 2.63 -4.69
C MET A 106 -0.14 2.18 -3.31
N GLY A 107 0.37 1.07 -2.77
CA GLY A 107 0.01 0.64 -1.41
C GLY A 107 0.32 1.68 -0.34
N GLY A 108 1.31 2.55 -0.57
CA GLY A 108 1.58 3.72 0.28
C GLY A 108 0.47 4.78 0.21
N TRP A 109 -0.18 4.96 -0.93
CA TRP A 109 -1.36 5.82 -1.03
C TRP A 109 -2.56 5.19 -0.31
N LEU A 110 -2.82 3.90 -0.56
CA LEU A 110 -3.86 3.17 0.17
C LEU A 110 -3.64 3.17 1.69
N MET A 111 -2.39 3.07 2.14
CA MET A 111 -2.01 3.17 3.55
C MET A 111 -2.52 4.47 4.18
N LEU A 112 -2.33 5.60 3.51
CA LEU A 112 -2.81 6.90 3.98
C LEU A 112 -4.35 6.95 4.00
N LEU A 113 -5.02 6.49 2.94
CA LEU A 113 -6.48 6.47 2.86
C LEU A 113 -7.11 5.56 3.91
N VAL A 114 -6.51 4.40 4.18
CA VAL A 114 -6.93 3.48 5.24
C VAL A 114 -6.70 4.09 6.61
N ALA A 115 -5.54 4.73 6.84
CA ALA A 115 -5.24 5.40 8.11
C ALA A 115 -6.24 6.52 8.42
N LEU A 116 -6.61 7.33 7.43
CA LEU A 116 -7.64 8.37 7.59
C LEU A 116 -9.02 7.82 7.95
N ARG A 117 -9.34 6.58 7.55
CA ARG A 117 -10.61 5.92 7.87
C ARG A 117 -10.62 5.26 9.24
N LEU A 118 -9.48 4.68 9.65
CA LEU A 118 -9.36 3.94 10.91
C LEU A 118 -8.99 4.84 12.10
N GLY A 119 -8.49 6.04 11.85
CA GLY A 119 -8.14 7.01 12.89
C GLY A 119 -7.15 6.45 13.91
N GLU A 120 -7.49 6.54 15.20
CA GLU A 120 -6.64 6.16 16.33
C GLU A 120 -6.27 4.66 16.37
N GLN A 121 -6.95 3.80 15.60
CA GLN A 121 -6.56 2.40 15.49
C GLN A 121 -5.20 2.25 14.78
N VAL A 122 -4.82 3.21 13.95
CA VAL A 122 -3.52 3.21 13.26
C VAL A 122 -2.48 3.91 14.13
N VAL A 123 -1.55 3.13 14.68
CA VAL A 123 -0.51 3.62 15.60
C VAL A 123 0.84 3.84 14.93
N GLY A 124 0.99 3.52 13.65
CA GLY A 124 2.21 3.77 12.89
C GLY A 124 2.08 3.48 11.41
N LEU A 125 2.88 4.15 10.58
CA LEU A 125 2.90 4.02 9.13
C LEU A 125 4.33 3.78 8.62
N ILE A 126 4.46 2.87 7.65
CA ILE A 126 5.72 2.67 6.93
C ILE A 126 5.45 2.70 5.42
N GLY A 127 5.96 3.72 4.75
CA GLY A 127 5.91 3.84 3.29
C GLY A 127 7.21 3.37 2.64
N VAL A 128 7.12 2.49 1.65
CA VAL A 128 8.25 2.03 0.83
C VAL A 128 8.03 2.52 -0.60
N ALA A 129 8.82 3.49 -1.05
CA ALA A 129 8.63 4.18 -2.33
C ALA A 129 7.15 4.60 -2.51
N ALA A 130 6.53 5.14 -1.45
CA ALA A 130 5.11 5.48 -1.43
C ALA A 130 4.78 6.48 -2.55
N ALA A 131 3.70 6.23 -3.29
CA ALA A 131 3.31 6.96 -4.47
C ALA A 131 1.91 7.61 -4.34
N PRO A 132 1.64 8.46 -3.31
CA PRO A 132 0.38 9.18 -3.27
C PRO A 132 0.23 10.07 -4.51
N ASP A 133 -0.99 10.21 -4.99
CA ASP A 133 -1.36 11.06 -6.12
C ASP A 133 -0.63 10.76 -7.44
N PHE A 134 -0.09 9.53 -7.64
CA PHE A 134 0.70 9.21 -8.84
C PHE A 134 -0.10 9.39 -10.14
N THR A 135 -1.42 9.32 -10.09
CA THR A 135 -2.27 9.59 -11.24
C THR A 135 -2.30 11.07 -11.66
N GLU A 136 -1.75 11.96 -10.84
CA GLU A 136 -1.59 13.37 -11.16
C GLU A 136 -0.20 13.68 -11.72
N TRP A 137 0.85 13.35 -10.98
CA TRP A 137 2.23 13.68 -11.37
C TRP A 137 2.88 12.64 -12.27
N GLY A 138 2.43 11.38 -12.25
CA GLY A 138 2.99 10.25 -13.02
C GLY A 138 2.31 10.01 -14.38
N VAL A 139 1.17 10.65 -14.64
CA VAL A 139 0.42 10.47 -15.90
C VAL A 139 0.54 11.71 -16.79
N THR A 140 0.88 11.51 -18.07
CA THR A 140 1.03 12.61 -19.03
C THR A 140 -0.31 13.24 -19.41
N GLU A 141 -0.34 14.51 -19.82
CA GLU A 141 -1.57 15.21 -20.22
C GLU A 141 -2.33 14.53 -21.39
N PRO A 142 -1.66 13.97 -22.43
CA PRO A 142 -2.35 13.15 -23.43
C PRO A 142 -3.05 11.94 -22.81
N HIS A 143 -2.37 11.21 -21.90
CA HIS A 143 -2.95 10.05 -21.21
C HIS A 143 -4.12 10.45 -20.31
N LYS A 144 -4.03 11.55 -19.55
CA LYS A 144 -5.14 12.09 -18.78
C LYS A 144 -6.36 12.40 -19.66
N THR A 145 -6.11 12.92 -20.87
CA THR A 145 -7.18 13.20 -21.85
C THR A 145 -7.87 11.91 -22.31
N MET A 146 -7.11 10.83 -22.59
CA MET A 146 -7.65 9.53 -22.96
C MET A 146 -8.47 8.92 -21.81
N LEU A 147 -7.92 8.92 -20.61
CA LEU A 147 -8.60 8.43 -19.40
C LEU A 147 -9.92 9.18 -19.12
N ALA A 148 -9.93 10.49 -19.29
CA ALA A 148 -11.13 11.32 -19.15
C ALA A 148 -12.24 11.00 -20.19
N ARG A 149 -11.84 10.44 -21.35
CA ARG A 149 -12.78 9.96 -22.41
C ARG A 149 -13.26 8.52 -22.18
N GLY A 150 -12.78 7.86 -21.10
CA GLY A 150 -13.14 6.48 -20.80
C GLY A 150 -12.24 5.45 -21.50
N GLU A 151 -11.10 5.87 -22.03
CA GLU A 151 -10.12 4.99 -22.69
C GLU A 151 -9.11 4.46 -21.66
N THR A 152 -8.75 3.17 -21.76
CA THR A 152 -7.63 2.60 -20.97
C THR A 152 -6.32 2.99 -21.60
N VAL A 153 -5.37 3.46 -20.78
CA VAL A 153 -3.99 3.75 -21.19
C VAL A 153 -3.12 2.55 -20.83
N PHE A 154 -2.19 2.20 -21.73
CA PHE A 154 -1.21 1.16 -21.53
C PHE A 154 0.20 1.76 -21.61
N GLU A 155 1.02 1.48 -20.60
CA GLU A 155 2.42 1.94 -20.53
C GLU A 155 3.37 0.74 -20.48
N ASP A 156 4.60 0.93 -20.93
CA ASP A 156 5.62 -0.11 -20.85
C ASP A 156 5.82 -0.57 -19.40
N ASN A 157 5.91 -1.87 -19.21
CA ASN A 157 6.12 -2.48 -17.90
C ASN A 157 7.57 -2.99 -17.79
N PRO A 158 8.45 -2.30 -17.06
CA PRO A 158 9.84 -2.75 -16.89
C PRO A 158 9.98 -4.03 -16.05
N TYR A 159 8.89 -4.48 -15.42
CA TYR A 159 8.88 -5.60 -14.47
C TYR A 159 8.23 -6.87 -15.00
N GLY A 160 7.64 -6.83 -16.21
CA GLY A 160 6.94 -7.98 -16.79
C GLY A 160 6.67 -7.81 -18.29
N PRO A 161 6.24 -8.88 -18.96
CA PRO A 161 6.02 -8.85 -20.43
C PRO A 161 4.74 -8.09 -20.84
N GLU A 162 3.78 -7.98 -19.92
CA GLU A 162 2.51 -7.33 -20.22
C GLU A 162 2.56 -5.85 -19.85
N PRO A 163 2.01 -4.95 -20.68
CA PRO A 163 1.98 -3.53 -20.39
C PRO A 163 1.15 -3.24 -19.13
N THR A 164 1.50 -2.16 -18.45
CA THR A 164 0.75 -1.68 -17.27
C THR A 164 -0.48 -0.89 -17.73
N PRO A 165 -1.72 -1.36 -17.48
CA PRO A 165 -2.92 -0.62 -17.78
C PRO A 165 -3.21 0.42 -16.71
N THR A 166 -3.66 1.62 -17.11
CA THR A 166 -4.38 2.54 -16.25
C THR A 166 -5.82 2.63 -16.75
N HIS A 167 -6.76 2.14 -15.94
CA HIS A 167 -8.17 2.14 -16.30
C HIS A 167 -8.85 3.46 -15.93
N PRO A 168 -9.81 3.95 -16.75
CA PRO A 168 -10.47 5.23 -16.54
C PRO A 168 -11.24 5.29 -15.20
N GLY A 169 -11.82 4.18 -14.74
CA GLY A 169 -12.49 4.07 -13.45
C GLY A 169 -11.53 4.27 -12.28
N PHE A 170 -10.37 3.62 -12.33
CA PHE A 170 -9.31 3.81 -11.34
C PHE A 170 -8.82 5.26 -11.33
N TRP A 171 -8.48 5.82 -12.49
CA TRP A 171 -7.99 7.19 -12.60
C TRP A 171 -9.01 8.21 -12.07
N ALA A 172 -10.28 8.11 -12.48
CA ALA A 172 -11.33 9.02 -12.04
C ALA A 172 -11.57 8.96 -10.51
N ASP A 173 -11.49 7.76 -9.92
CA ASP A 173 -11.55 7.60 -8.47
C ASP A 173 -10.33 8.20 -7.79
N ALA A 174 -9.13 7.92 -8.27
CA ALA A 174 -7.87 8.39 -7.75
C ALA A 174 -7.79 9.93 -7.72
N GLN A 175 -8.32 10.62 -8.76
CA GLN A 175 -8.39 12.08 -8.78
C GLN A 175 -9.20 12.67 -7.61
N ARG A 176 -10.19 11.93 -7.08
CA ARG A 176 -10.97 12.33 -5.91
C ARG A 176 -10.31 12.01 -4.58
N GLN A 177 -9.27 11.17 -4.59
CA GLN A 177 -8.55 10.69 -3.40
C GLN A 177 -7.18 11.36 -3.22
N ARG A 178 -6.91 12.46 -3.93
CA ARG A 178 -5.63 13.18 -3.85
C ARG A 178 -5.40 13.76 -2.46
N LEU A 179 -4.16 13.71 -1.99
CA LEU A 179 -3.76 14.06 -0.64
C LEU A 179 -2.67 15.14 -0.55
N LEU A 180 -1.72 15.18 -1.51
CA LEU A 180 -0.52 16.02 -1.40
C LEU A 180 -0.81 17.54 -1.52
N GLY A 181 -2.00 17.94 -1.93
CA GLY A 181 -2.40 19.36 -2.03
C GLY A 181 -2.81 20.02 -0.72
N SER A 182 -2.85 19.29 0.41
CA SER A 182 -3.32 19.79 1.70
C SER A 182 -2.65 19.06 2.87
N THR A 183 -2.84 19.55 4.09
CA THR A 183 -2.38 18.84 5.29
C THR A 183 -3.13 17.53 5.45
N ILE A 184 -2.39 16.44 5.64
CA ILE A 184 -2.92 15.10 5.91
C ILE A 184 -3.03 14.92 7.43
N PRO A 185 -4.24 14.85 8.02
CA PRO A 185 -4.45 14.86 9.46
C PRO A 185 -4.19 13.47 10.07
N LEU A 186 -2.95 13.03 10.03
CA LEU A 186 -2.44 11.80 10.64
C LEU A 186 -1.34 12.17 11.64
N ASP A 187 -1.48 11.75 12.89
CA ASP A 187 -0.61 12.11 14.00
C ASP A 187 0.33 11.00 14.44
N CYS A 188 0.10 9.75 13.99
CA CYS A 188 0.95 8.62 14.34
C CYS A 188 2.36 8.75 13.74
N PRO A 189 3.37 8.07 14.32
CA PRO A 189 4.72 8.01 13.76
C PRO A 189 4.76 7.47 12.33
N VAL A 190 5.54 8.08 11.45
CA VAL A 190 5.68 7.69 10.03
C VAL A 190 7.14 7.47 9.66
N ARG A 191 7.42 6.39 8.94
CA ARG A 191 8.72 6.04 8.40
C ARG A 191 8.61 5.86 6.89
N LEU A 192 9.36 6.64 6.12
CA LEU A 192 9.37 6.59 4.66
C LEU A 192 10.73 6.12 4.17
N LEU A 193 10.76 5.02 3.42
CA LEU A 193 11.96 4.46 2.78
C LEU A 193 11.87 4.72 1.27
N HIS A 194 12.86 5.38 0.67
CA HIS A 194 12.82 5.71 -0.76
C HIS A 194 14.19 5.58 -1.42
N GLY A 195 14.22 4.95 -2.60
CA GLY A 195 15.42 4.85 -3.42
C GLY A 195 15.70 6.17 -4.16
N GLN A 196 16.96 6.66 -4.15
CA GLN A 196 17.31 7.83 -4.94
C GLN A 196 17.50 7.52 -6.43
N ALA A 197 17.65 6.24 -6.80
CA ALA A 197 17.68 5.77 -8.17
C ALA A 197 16.32 5.19 -8.63
N ASP A 198 15.24 5.52 -7.92
CA ASP A 198 13.86 5.17 -8.29
C ASP A 198 13.47 5.88 -9.58
N GLY A 199 13.24 5.11 -10.65
CA GLY A 199 12.86 5.62 -11.97
C GLY A 199 11.35 5.77 -12.17
N ASP A 200 10.53 5.23 -11.25
CA ASP A 200 9.07 5.24 -11.36
C ASP A 200 8.46 6.35 -10.47
N VAL A 201 8.96 6.47 -9.24
CA VAL A 201 8.49 7.44 -8.25
C VAL A 201 9.65 8.35 -7.83
N PRO A 202 9.62 9.64 -8.18
CA PRO A 202 10.65 10.57 -7.71
C PRO A 202 10.74 10.58 -6.19
N CYS A 203 11.94 10.45 -5.62
CA CYS A 203 12.13 10.45 -4.16
C CYS A 203 11.65 11.75 -3.50
N GLN A 204 11.49 12.82 -4.27
CA GLN A 204 10.87 14.08 -3.87
C GLN A 204 9.45 13.88 -3.33
N ILE A 205 8.69 12.92 -3.86
CA ILE A 205 7.34 12.59 -3.38
C ILE A 205 7.34 12.20 -1.89
N SER A 206 8.35 11.46 -1.41
CA SER A 206 8.46 11.17 0.02
C SER A 206 8.75 12.41 0.87
N LEU A 207 9.47 13.39 0.36
CA LEU A 207 9.71 14.66 1.05
C LEU A 207 8.45 15.53 1.08
N GLU A 208 7.70 15.58 -0.01
CA GLU A 208 6.40 16.26 -0.10
C GLU A 208 5.37 15.61 0.83
N LEU A 209 5.32 14.27 0.85
CA LEU A 209 4.47 13.54 1.78
C LEU A 209 4.84 13.84 3.24
N ALA A 210 6.13 13.83 3.58
CA ALA A 210 6.58 14.17 4.93
C ALA A 210 6.18 15.60 5.34
N ALA A 211 6.23 16.55 4.41
CA ALA A 211 5.81 17.92 4.65
C ALA A 211 4.28 18.09 4.76
N ALA A 212 3.50 17.26 4.07
CA ALA A 212 2.04 17.30 4.10
C ALA A 212 1.44 16.64 5.37
N LEU A 213 2.15 15.69 5.99
CA LEU A 213 1.69 15.00 7.19
C LEU A 213 1.62 15.95 8.40
N HIS A 214 0.55 15.86 9.19
CA HIS A 214 0.40 16.64 10.44
C HIS A 214 1.30 16.08 11.56
N SER A 215 1.62 14.78 11.53
CA SER A 215 2.52 14.13 12.49
C SER A 215 3.86 14.86 12.61
N THR A 216 4.34 15.02 13.85
CA THR A 216 5.67 15.58 14.16
C THR A 216 6.78 14.51 14.22
N ASP A 217 6.42 13.22 14.18
CA ASP A 217 7.37 12.09 14.15
C ASP A 217 7.39 11.45 12.76
N VAL A 218 7.95 12.16 11.78
CA VAL A 218 8.12 11.69 10.41
C VAL A 218 9.60 11.58 10.09
N GLN A 219 10.05 10.40 9.63
CA GLN A 219 11.42 10.17 9.21
C GLN A 219 11.45 9.68 7.77
N VAL A 220 12.32 10.27 6.95
CA VAL A 220 12.56 9.86 5.57
C VAL A 220 13.98 9.30 5.47
N THR A 221 14.09 8.06 5.01
CA THR A 221 15.38 7.41 4.72
C THR A 221 15.55 7.29 3.21
N LEU A 222 16.53 8.01 2.67
CA LEU A 222 16.90 7.94 1.26
C LEU A 222 18.02 6.93 1.06
N ILE A 223 17.80 5.96 0.17
CA ILE A 223 18.77 4.90 -0.19
C ILE A 223 19.41 5.30 -1.52
N LYS A 224 20.69 5.70 -1.51
CA LYS A 224 21.38 6.34 -2.63
C LYS A 224 21.25 5.57 -3.96
N ASP A 225 21.49 4.26 -3.95
CA ASP A 225 21.45 3.41 -5.15
C ASP A 225 20.20 2.50 -5.13
N GLY A 226 19.17 2.85 -4.34
CA GLY A 226 17.90 2.12 -4.26
C GLY A 226 17.04 2.43 -5.48
N ASP A 227 16.51 1.38 -6.10
CA ASP A 227 15.50 1.45 -7.16
C ASP A 227 14.07 1.54 -6.57
N HIS A 228 13.05 1.56 -7.45
CA HIS A 228 11.64 1.58 -7.03
C HIS A 228 11.26 0.36 -6.18
N ARG A 229 11.81 -0.81 -6.51
CA ARG A 229 11.42 -2.05 -5.84
C ARG A 229 11.96 -2.16 -4.42
N LEU A 230 13.12 -1.58 -4.11
CA LEU A 230 13.81 -1.73 -2.83
C LEU A 230 13.77 -3.18 -2.32
N SER A 231 14.22 -4.10 -3.19
CA SER A 231 14.08 -5.55 -3.00
C SER A 231 15.43 -6.27 -2.83
N ARG A 232 16.55 -5.55 -2.83
CA ARG A 232 17.86 -6.14 -2.52
C ARG A 232 17.87 -6.62 -1.08
N GLU A 233 18.73 -7.55 -0.74
CA GLU A 233 18.85 -8.09 0.62
C GLU A 233 19.04 -6.97 1.67
N ALA A 234 19.88 -5.96 1.36
CA ALA A 234 20.11 -4.81 2.23
C ALA A 234 18.85 -3.95 2.41
N ASP A 235 18.02 -3.80 1.35
CA ASP A 235 16.79 -3.03 1.39
C ASP A 235 15.73 -3.74 2.25
N ILE A 236 15.58 -5.05 2.07
CA ILE A 236 14.69 -5.87 2.91
C ILE A 236 15.15 -5.83 4.38
N ALA A 237 16.45 -5.96 4.65
CA ALA A 237 16.99 -5.85 6.00
C ALA A 237 16.72 -4.47 6.62
N LEU A 238 16.79 -3.39 5.82
CA LEU A 238 16.42 -2.04 6.27
C LEU A 238 14.94 -1.94 6.60
N LEU A 239 14.07 -2.45 5.72
CA LEU A 239 12.63 -2.49 5.97
C LEU A 239 12.30 -3.21 7.29
N LEU A 240 12.87 -4.40 7.50
CA LEU A 240 12.60 -5.19 8.71
C LEU A 240 13.10 -4.50 9.99
N ARG A 241 14.27 -3.84 9.94
CA ARG A 241 14.75 -3.01 11.07
C ARG A 241 13.82 -1.82 11.34
N THR A 242 13.30 -1.19 10.30
CA THR A 242 12.34 -0.08 10.44
C THR A 242 11.02 -0.56 11.04
N VAL A 243 10.53 -1.72 10.60
CA VAL A 243 9.33 -2.37 11.16
C VAL A 243 9.55 -2.69 12.64
N ALA A 244 10.68 -3.30 13.00
CA ALA A 244 11.01 -3.63 14.38
C ALA A 244 11.04 -2.39 15.28
N ALA A 245 11.80 -1.36 14.86
CA ALA A 245 11.95 -0.13 15.64
C ALA A 245 10.61 0.60 15.86
N LEU A 246 9.78 0.70 14.80
CA LEU A 246 8.47 1.34 14.92
C LEU A 246 7.52 0.52 15.79
N ALA A 247 7.49 -0.80 15.60
CA ALA A 247 6.63 -1.69 16.39
C ALA A 247 6.99 -1.67 17.88
N ASP A 248 8.26 -1.56 18.24
CA ASP A 248 8.70 -1.45 19.64
C ASP A 248 8.37 -0.07 20.24
N GLN A 249 8.37 0.99 19.42
CA GLN A 249 8.04 2.35 19.84
C GLN A 249 6.56 2.50 20.23
N VAL A 250 5.65 1.78 19.52
CA VAL A 250 4.19 1.94 19.66
C VAL A 250 3.49 0.75 20.32
N SER A 251 4.27 -0.15 20.96
CA SER A 251 3.76 -1.34 21.69
C SER A 251 3.29 -1.02 23.10
#